data_f2d48fa9f8f60f4e0067c920b7abcf40
#
_entry.id   f2d48fa9f8f60f4e0067c920b7abcf40
#
_cell.length_a   1.000
_cell.length_b   1.000
_cell.length_c   1.000
_cell.angle_alpha   90.00
_cell.angle_beta   90.00
_cell.angle_gamma   90.00
#
_symmetry.space_group_name_H-M   'P 1'
#
loop_
_entity.id
_entity.type
_entity.pdbx_description
1 polymer ?
#
loop_
_entity_poly.entity_id
_entity_poly.type
_entity_poly.pdbx_seq_one_letter_code
_entity_poly.pdbx_strand_id
1 'polypeptide(L)'
;MEIAQKLGVSAETIRKRIKELEKKKIIVGYKIGLNLEKLGYTSYRVDLQLISTKKNKELFDFCRYHKNIYQVNKSIGGADFEMEVIVENLDHLIRLINEIKNEFKDVVNDVALREIYFALAK
;
A
#
# COMPACT_ATOMS: atom_id res chain seq x y z
N MET A 1 -13.19 -4.70 -23.14
CA MET A 1 -14.61 -4.59 -23.56
C MET A 1 -15.41 -3.67 -22.67
N GLU A 2 -15.29 -3.79 -21.35
CA GLU A 2 -16.03 -2.96 -20.40
C GLU A 2 -15.71 -1.45 -20.55
N ILE A 3 -14.45 -1.08 -20.75
CA ILE A 3 -14.04 0.32 -20.98
C ILE A 3 -14.67 0.89 -22.25
N ALA A 4 -14.68 0.11 -23.33
CA ALA A 4 -15.28 0.51 -24.59
C ALA A 4 -16.77 0.81 -24.43
N GLN A 5 -17.51 -0.02 -23.72
CA GLN A 5 -18.94 0.19 -23.42
C GLN A 5 -19.16 1.46 -22.60
N LYS A 6 -18.40 1.70 -21.56
CA LYS A 6 -18.53 2.90 -20.71
C LYS A 6 -18.23 4.20 -21.46
N LEU A 7 -17.32 4.18 -22.42
CA LEU A 7 -16.94 5.36 -23.21
C LEU A 7 -17.70 5.50 -24.52
N GLY A 8 -18.56 4.55 -24.87
CA GLY A 8 -19.33 4.59 -26.11
C GLY A 8 -18.50 4.53 -27.38
N VAL A 9 -17.38 3.85 -27.34
CA VAL A 9 -16.45 3.63 -28.48
C VAL A 9 -16.24 2.15 -28.75
N SER A 10 -15.66 1.81 -29.90
CA SER A 10 -15.34 0.43 -30.24
C SER A 10 -14.19 -0.13 -29.42
N ALA A 11 -14.16 -1.45 -29.23
CA ALA A 11 -13.05 -2.13 -28.58
C ALA A 11 -11.71 -1.90 -29.30
N GLU A 12 -11.74 -1.81 -30.63
CA GLU A 12 -10.56 -1.51 -31.45
C GLU A 12 -9.99 -0.11 -31.14
N THR A 13 -10.85 0.87 -30.98
CA THR A 13 -10.46 2.24 -30.57
C THR A 13 -9.76 2.22 -29.22
N ILE A 14 -10.29 1.48 -28.23
CA ILE A 14 -9.66 1.34 -26.90
C ILE A 14 -8.28 0.66 -27.01
N ARG A 15 -8.16 -0.42 -27.76
CA ARG A 15 -6.85 -1.09 -27.98
C ARG A 15 -5.81 -0.14 -28.57
N LYS A 16 -6.18 0.64 -29.57
CA LYS A 16 -5.29 1.65 -30.18
C LYS A 16 -4.83 2.69 -29.16
N ARG A 17 -5.75 3.24 -28.38
CA ARG A 17 -5.45 4.24 -27.35
C ARG A 17 -4.52 3.70 -26.28
N ILE A 18 -4.75 2.46 -25.81
CA ILE A 18 -3.88 1.79 -24.83
C ILE A 18 -2.47 1.62 -25.40
N LYS A 19 -2.32 1.14 -26.64
CA LYS A 19 -1.03 0.98 -27.29
C LYS A 19 -0.27 2.30 -27.46
N GLU A 20 -0.99 3.38 -27.78
CA GLU A 20 -0.39 4.72 -27.86
C GLU A 20 0.13 5.20 -26.49
N LEU A 21 -0.63 4.98 -25.42
CA LEU A 21 -0.23 5.32 -24.05
C LEU A 21 0.98 4.49 -23.57
N GLU A 22 1.03 3.21 -23.95
CA GLU A 22 2.19 2.35 -23.69
C GLU A 22 3.42 2.84 -24.46
N LYS A 23 3.28 3.17 -25.74
CA LYS A 23 4.36 3.68 -26.58
C LYS A 23 4.91 5.00 -26.06
N LYS A 24 4.05 5.88 -25.56
CA LYS A 24 4.42 7.15 -24.93
C LYS A 24 4.97 6.99 -23.51
N LYS A 25 5.02 5.76 -22.98
CA LYS A 25 5.43 5.44 -21.61
C LYS A 25 4.56 6.13 -20.54
N ILE A 26 3.33 6.46 -20.86
CA ILE A 26 2.31 6.91 -19.89
C ILE A 26 1.80 5.70 -19.13
N ILE A 27 1.50 4.60 -19.83
CA ILE A 27 1.30 3.29 -19.21
C ILE A 27 2.65 2.59 -19.19
N VAL A 28 3.20 2.41 -17.98
CA VAL A 28 4.52 1.78 -17.79
C VAL A 28 4.45 0.31 -17.38
N GLY A 29 3.27 -0.20 -17.11
CA GLY A 29 3.05 -1.59 -16.72
C GLY A 29 1.65 -1.83 -16.20
N TYR A 30 1.41 -3.07 -15.80
CA TYR A 30 0.14 -3.54 -15.26
C TYR A 30 0.39 -4.33 -13.99
N LYS A 31 -0.54 -4.27 -13.04
CA LYS A 31 -0.52 -5.13 -11.86
C LYS A 31 -1.93 -5.57 -11.50
N ILE A 32 -2.02 -6.67 -10.77
CA ILE A 32 -3.29 -7.24 -10.34
C ILE A 32 -3.75 -6.53 -9.07
N GLY A 33 -5.00 -6.06 -9.07
CA GLY A 33 -5.70 -5.66 -7.86
C GLY A 33 -6.47 -6.85 -7.27
N LEU A 34 -6.26 -7.13 -5.98
CA LEU A 34 -6.95 -8.21 -5.28
C LEU A 34 -8.00 -7.65 -4.33
N ASN A 35 -9.17 -8.31 -4.28
CA ASN A 35 -10.14 -8.06 -3.22
C ASN A 35 -9.73 -8.84 -1.97
N LEU A 36 -9.04 -8.17 -1.07
CA LEU A 36 -8.46 -8.78 0.12
C LEU A 36 -9.51 -9.26 1.12
N GLU A 37 -10.65 -8.58 1.23
CA GLU A 37 -11.76 -9.01 2.11
C GLU A 37 -12.28 -10.39 1.72
N LYS A 38 -12.44 -10.64 0.40
CA LYS A 38 -12.86 -11.96 -0.10
C LYS A 38 -11.83 -13.06 0.16
N LEU A 39 -10.57 -12.70 0.36
CA LEU A 39 -9.49 -13.60 0.71
C LEU A 39 -9.31 -13.79 2.22
N GLY A 40 -10.14 -13.12 3.04
CA GLY A 40 -10.07 -13.19 4.49
C GLY A 40 -9.01 -12.28 5.13
N TYR A 41 -8.59 -11.23 4.42
CA TYR A 41 -7.60 -10.27 4.90
C TYR A 41 -8.21 -8.88 5.09
N THR A 42 -7.65 -8.12 6.01
CA THR A 42 -7.96 -6.71 6.23
C THR A 42 -6.72 -5.87 6.00
N SER A 43 -6.89 -4.73 5.35
CA SER A 43 -5.85 -3.74 5.15
C SER A 43 -5.92 -2.64 6.19
N TYR A 44 -4.76 -2.31 6.76
CA TYR A 44 -4.63 -1.17 7.66
C TYR A 44 -3.53 -0.24 7.18
N ARG A 45 -3.74 1.05 7.41
CA ARG A 45 -2.69 2.04 7.34
C ARG A 45 -2.09 2.21 8.73
N VAL A 46 -0.80 2.08 8.81
CA VAL A 46 -0.01 2.26 10.03
C VAL A 46 0.91 3.45 9.83
N ASP A 47 0.70 4.47 10.63
CA ASP A 47 1.50 5.68 10.61
C ASP A 47 2.47 5.64 11.80
N LEU A 48 3.77 5.74 11.55
CA LEU A 48 4.80 5.76 12.56
C LEU A 48 5.34 7.18 12.74
N GLN A 49 5.43 7.62 13.98
CA GLN A 49 6.20 8.79 14.37
C GLN A 49 7.55 8.35 14.95
N LEU A 50 8.63 8.97 14.48
CA LEU A 50 9.98 8.62 14.86
C LEU A 50 10.58 9.67 15.79
N ILE A 51 11.36 9.21 16.76
CA ILE A 51 12.17 10.09 17.63
C ILE A 51 13.43 10.54 16.89
N SER A 52 13.96 9.67 16.02
CA SER A 52 15.24 9.84 15.36
C SER A 52 15.24 9.23 13.97
N THR A 53 15.98 9.83 13.08
CA THR A 53 16.17 9.36 11.69
C THR A 53 17.34 8.39 11.53
N LYS A 54 18.07 8.10 12.62
CA LYS A 54 19.32 7.30 12.58
C LYS A 54 19.15 5.92 11.98
N LYS A 55 18.01 5.27 12.18
CA LYS A 55 17.71 3.93 11.68
C LYS A 55 16.67 3.91 10.55
N ASN A 56 16.48 5.02 9.85
CA ASN A 56 15.47 5.12 8.77
C ASN A 56 15.70 4.09 7.68
N LYS A 57 16.95 3.83 7.32
CA LYS A 57 17.27 2.83 6.29
C LYS A 57 16.92 1.42 6.76
N GLU A 58 17.34 1.05 7.96
CA GLU A 58 17.05 -0.27 8.52
C GLU A 58 15.55 -0.48 8.71
N LEU A 59 14.82 0.54 9.18
CA LEU A 59 13.38 0.50 9.30
C LEU A 59 12.70 0.37 7.93
N PHE A 60 13.17 1.12 6.93
CA PHE A 60 12.63 1.03 5.57
C PHE A 60 12.88 -0.37 4.98
N ASP A 61 14.08 -0.91 5.14
CA ASP A 61 14.44 -2.23 4.63
C ASP A 61 13.63 -3.33 5.35
N PHE A 62 13.47 -3.24 6.67
CA PHE A 62 12.60 -4.13 7.43
C PHE A 62 11.17 -4.13 6.87
N CYS A 63 10.57 -2.96 6.71
CA CYS A 63 9.21 -2.82 6.18
C CYS A 63 9.10 -3.35 4.76
N ARG A 64 10.08 -3.05 3.91
CA ARG A 64 10.09 -3.46 2.49
C ARG A 64 10.09 -4.97 2.30
N TYR A 65 10.79 -5.69 3.17
CA TYR A 65 10.92 -7.15 3.06
C TYR A 65 9.95 -7.92 3.95
N HIS A 66 9.14 -7.22 4.75
CA HIS A 66 8.17 -7.88 5.61
C HIS A 66 6.95 -8.36 4.81
N LYS A 67 6.61 -9.66 4.95
CA LYS A 67 5.54 -10.31 4.16
C LYS A 67 4.15 -9.71 4.29
N ASN A 68 3.86 -9.04 5.41
CA ASN A 68 2.56 -8.44 5.68
C ASN A 68 2.51 -6.94 5.37
N ILE A 69 3.63 -6.33 4.97
CA ILE A 69 3.72 -4.92 4.60
C ILE A 69 3.87 -4.85 3.09
N TYR A 70 2.86 -4.33 2.40
CA TYR A 70 2.91 -4.30 0.94
C TYR A 70 3.29 -2.94 0.37
N GLN A 71 3.19 -1.90 1.17
CA GLN A 71 3.60 -0.56 0.77
C GLN A 71 4.19 0.19 1.96
N VAL A 72 5.24 0.94 1.72
CA VAL A 72 5.85 1.84 2.69
C VAL A 72 6.24 3.15 2.02
N ASN A 73 5.87 4.26 2.64
CA ASN A 73 6.16 5.60 2.17
C ASN A 73 6.82 6.41 3.28
N LYS A 74 7.74 7.30 2.89
CA LYS A 74 8.19 8.39 3.76
C LYS A 74 7.29 9.59 3.52
N SER A 75 6.89 10.24 4.58
CA SER A 75 5.98 11.37 4.54
C SER A 75 6.61 12.60 5.20
N ILE A 76 6.14 13.77 4.81
CA ILE A 76 6.53 15.06 5.40
C ILE A 76 5.27 15.70 5.96
N GLY A 77 5.29 16.05 7.24
CA GLY A 77 4.23 16.85 7.89
C GLY A 77 3.12 16.04 8.52
N GLY A 78 3.23 14.92 9.00
CA GLY A 78 2.24 14.12 9.72
C GLY A 78 2.91 12.94 10.38
N ALA A 79 2.89 11.80 9.73
CA ALA A 79 3.68 10.65 10.10
C ALA A 79 5.05 10.71 9.40
N ASP A 80 6.08 10.17 10.02
CA ASP A 80 7.40 10.06 9.40
C ASP A 80 7.47 8.88 8.42
N PHE A 81 6.77 7.80 8.76
CA PHE A 81 6.58 6.62 7.93
C PHE A 81 5.11 6.24 7.87
N GLU A 82 4.65 5.93 6.69
CA GLU A 82 3.31 5.39 6.44
C GLU A 82 3.43 4.02 5.80
N MET A 83 2.75 3.04 6.38
CA MET A 83 2.72 1.67 5.86
C MET A 83 1.30 1.24 5.55
N GLU A 84 1.14 0.47 4.51
CA GLU A 84 -0.08 -0.31 4.30
C GLU A 84 0.24 -1.78 4.59
N VAL A 85 -0.50 -2.34 5.51
CA VAL A 85 -0.31 -3.71 5.99
C VAL A 85 -1.54 -4.57 5.70
N ILE A 86 -1.30 -5.84 5.44
CA ILE A 86 -2.33 -6.83 5.16
C ILE A 86 -2.24 -7.90 6.24
N VAL A 87 -3.31 -8.06 7.00
CA VAL A 87 -3.38 -8.99 8.13
C VAL A 87 -4.71 -9.74 8.15
N GLU A 88 -4.75 -10.90 8.80
CA GLU A 88 -5.94 -11.72 8.89
C GLU A 88 -6.96 -11.17 9.90
N ASN A 89 -6.48 -10.54 10.97
CA ASN A 89 -7.29 -9.99 12.05
C ASN A 89 -6.53 -8.94 12.86
N LEU A 90 -7.21 -8.34 13.82
CA LEU A 90 -6.63 -7.32 14.69
C LEU A 90 -5.48 -7.85 15.57
N ASP A 91 -5.57 -9.07 16.04
CA ASP A 91 -4.49 -9.69 16.85
C ASP A 91 -3.21 -9.84 16.03
N HIS A 92 -3.33 -10.19 14.76
CA HIS A 92 -2.20 -10.24 13.84
C HIS A 92 -1.59 -8.85 13.64
N LEU A 93 -2.42 -7.81 13.50
CA LEU A 93 -1.93 -6.43 13.41
C LEU A 93 -1.17 -6.01 14.66
N ILE A 94 -1.71 -6.30 15.85
CA ILE A 94 -1.07 -5.99 17.13
C ILE A 94 0.29 -6.68 17.26
N ARG A 95 0.39 -7.94 16.86
CA ARG A 95 1.68 -8.66 16.85
C ARG A 95 2.69 -8.00 15.91
N LEU A 96 2.27 -7.59 14.72
CA LEU A 96 3.14 -6.90 13.76
C LEU A 96 3.64 -5.56 14.32
N ILE A 97 2.76 -4.78 14.93
CA ILE A 97 3.13 -3.49 15.56
C ILE A 97 4.11 -3.72 16.71
N ASN A 98 3.88 -4.73 17.55
CA ASN A 98 4.79 -5.07 18.64
C ASN A 98 6.15 -5.53 18.12
N GLU A 99 6.19 -6.27 17.02
CA GLU A 99 7.44 -6.65 16.35
C GLU A 99 8.23 -5.41 15.92
N ILE A 100 7.58 -4.46 15.25
CA ILE A 100 8.21 -3.20 14.84
C ILE A 100 8.69 -2.38 16.05
N LYS A 101 7.86 -2.25 17.08
CA LYS A 101 8.22 -1.53 18.31
C LYS A 101 9.40 -2.17 19.04
N ASN A 102 9.47 -3.48 19.10
CA ASN A 102 10.56 -4.20 19.76
C ASN A 102 11.86 -4.09 18.98
N GLU A 103 11.80 -4.23 17.65
CA GLU A 103 12.97 -4.13 16.79
C GLU A 103 13.52 -2.70 16.74
N PHE A 104 12.65 -1.70 16.72
CA PHE A 104 12.99 -0.28 16.58
C PHE A 104 12.58 0.57 17.78
N LYS A 105 12.62 0.01 18.99
CA LYS A 105 12.20 0.69 20.23
C LYS A 105 12.90 2.02 20.49
N ASP A 106 14.13 2.19 19.98
CA ASP A 106 14.93 3.40 20.17
C ASP A 106 14.54 4.53 19.19
N VAL A 107 13.75 4.22 18.17
CA VAL A 107 13.41 5.17 17.10
C VAL A 107 11.91 5.38 16.91
N VAL A 108 11.06 4.41 17.20
CA VAL A 108 9.60 4.54 17.09
C VAL A 108 9.03 5.16 18.35
N ASN A 109 8.40 6.34 18.20
CA ASN A 109 7.76 7.07 19.29
C ASN A 109 6.30 6.68 19.45
N ASP A 110 5.53 6.81 18.37
CA ASP A 110 4.10 6.59 18.38
C ASP A 110 3.61 5.88 17.11
N VAL A 111 2.47 5.23 17.22
CA VAL A 111 1.84 4.48 16.13
C VAL A 111 0.36 4.84 16.06
N ALA A 112 -0.07 5.36 14.93
CA ALA A 112 -1.48 5.59 14.62
C ALA A 112 -1.98 4.55 13.61
N LEU A 113 -3.21 4.09 13.80
CA LEU A 113 -3.82 3.04 12.99
C LEU A 113 -5.08 3.54 12.31
N ARG A 114 -5.25 3.17 11.04
CA ARG A 114 -6.47 3.40 10.28
C ARG A 114 -6.80 2.16 9.46
N GLU A 115 -8.04 1.72 9.53
CA GLU A 115 -8.53 0.67 8.64
C GLU A 115 -8.77 1.26 7.24
N ILE A 116 -8.35 0.51 6.23
CA ILE A 116 -8.51 0.92 4.83
C ILE A 116 -9.62 0.07 4.22
N TYR A 117 -10.64 0.74 3.72
CA TYR A 117 -11.71 0.13 2.95
C TYR A 117 -11.49 0.39 1.47
N PHE A 118 -11.43 -0.66 0.68
CA PHE A 118 -11.41 -0.51 -0.76
C PHE A 118 -12.81 -0.24 -1.29
N ALA A 119 -13.06 1.00 -1.71
CA ALA A 119 -14.20 1.30 -2.56
C ALA A 119 -13.80 1.02 -4.01
N LEU A 120 -14.32 -0.06 -4.59
CA LEU A 120 -14.24 -0.26 -6.02
C LEU A 120 -15.08 0.83 -6.70
N ALA A 121 -14.49 1.56 -7.63
CA ALA A 121 -15.21 2.51 -8.46
C ALA A 121 -16.33 1.76 -9.20
N LYS A 122 -17.55 2.20 -8.99
CA LYS A 122 -18.71 1.66 -9.70
C LYS A 122 -18.78 2.16 -11.14
#